data_b62da6896682ee72f7fae2ec0569f582
#
_entry.id   b62da6896682ee72f7fae2ec0569f582
#
_cell.length_a   1.000
_cell.length_b   1.000
_cell.length_c   1.000
_cell.angle_alpha   90.00
_cell.angle_beta   90.00
_cell.angle_gamma   90.00
#
_symmetry.space_group_name_H-M   'P 1'
#
loop_
_entity.id
_entity.type
_entity.pdbx_description
1 polymer ?
#
loop_
_entity_poly.entity_id
_entity_poly.type
_entity_poly.pdbx_seq_one_letter_code
_entity_poly.pdbx_strand_id
1 'polypeptide(L)'
;MFGHTFIPFRRFPHVFPVVTSILLVQTVIYVMLLSTGHGNDPKVWVQYGAYIDWRIEQGEWWRYISSTFLHVNLFQFIFISFFLYAFGPQLEWLMGRFFFTLFYLFTGSLANIGYYLFDISGVHAGANGAIYGILGFYMYLYLRRLIDPNSGLGLLLLVVINLLLNWTALFAYLLSLIGGFFLGMIIIEIRRIKAENEDEEDKHQ
;
A
#
# COMPACT_ATOMS: atom_id res chain seq x y z
N MET A 1 19.93 8.87 -1.74
CA MET A 1 20.21 8.28 -3.05
C MET A 1 18.89 8.04 -3.81
N PHE A 2 18.11 9.09 -4.00
CA PHE A 2 16.89 9.09 -4.82
C PHE A 2 17.16 10.02 -6.00
N GLY A 3 17.96 9.51 -6.97
CA GLY A 3 18.23 10.22 -8.21
C GLY A 3 16.92 10.37 -8.99
N HIS A 4 16.66 11.57 -9.46
CA HIS A 4 15.60 11.90 -10.39
C HIS A 4 15.80 11.16 -11.72
N THR A 5 15.56 9.85 -11.73
CA THR A 5 15.46 9.10 -12.98
C THR A 5 14.08 9.41 -13.56
N PHE A 6 14.00 10.45 -14.38
CA PHE A 6 12.83 10.73 -15.20
C PHE A 6 12.65 9.54 -16.14
N ILE A 7 11.87 8.57 -15.71
CA ILE A 7 11.54 7.44 -16.57
C ILE A 7 10.41 7.92 -17.49
N PRO A 8 10.63 7.92 -18.82
CA PRO A 8 9.58 8.30 -19.76
C PRO A 8 8.33 7.44 -19.50
N PHE A 9 7.15 8.06 -19.51
CA PHE A 9 5.88 7.40 -19.22
C PHE A 9 5.67 6.11 -20.04
N ARG A 10 6.15 6.06 -21.27
CA ARG A 10 6.10 4.86 -22.12
C ARG A 10 6.91 3.66 -21.58
N ARG A 11 7.97 3.91 -20.81
CA ARG A 11 8.82 2.85 -20.24
C ARG A 11 8.38 2.44 -18.83
N PHE A 12 7.55 3.26 -18.19
CA PHE A 12 7.10 3.01 -16.81
C PHE A 12 6.50 1.61 -16.61
N PRO A 13 5.58 1.10 -17.47
CA PRO A 13 5.01 -0.25 -17.31
C PRO A 13 6.03 -1.39 -17.39
N HIS A 14 7.08 -1.21 -18.16
CA HIS A 14 8.13 -2.22 -18.31
C HIS A 14 9.09 -2.25 -17.12
N VAL A 15 9.35 -1.08 -16.53
CA VAL A 15 10.25 -0.93 -15.39
C VAL A 15 9.54 -1.31 -14.09
N PHE A 16 8.29 -0.86 -13.92
CA PHE A 16 7.47 -1.07 -12.72
C PHE A 16 6.14 -1.77 -13.07
N PRO A 17 6.20 -3.04 -13.47
CA PRO A 17 5.01 -3.76 -13.94
C PRO A 17 3.99 -4.02 -12.84
N VAL A 18 4.41 -4.20 -11.57
CA VAL A 18 3.47 -4.47 -10.48
C VAL A 18 2.70 -3.21 -10.11
N VAL A 19 3.38 -2.07 -9.91
CA VAL A 19 2.70 -0.78 -9.69
C VAL A 19 1.72 -0.49 -10.82
N THR A 20 2.15 -0.69 -12.08
CA THR A 20 1.30 -0.48 -13.25
C THR A 20 0.09 -1.39 -13.24
N SER A 21 0.28 -2.68 -12.92
CA SER A 21 -0.81 -3.66 -12.88
C SER A 21 -1.83 -3.31 -11.78
N ILE A 22 -1.37 -2.90 -10.60
CA ILE A 22 -2.26 -2.48 -9.52
C ILE A 22 -3.06 -1.25 -9.94
N LEU A 23 -2.41 -0.22 -10.49
CA LEU A 23 -3.08 0.99 -10.99
C LEU A 23 -4.11 0.67 -12.08
N LEU A 24 -3.78 -0.25 -13.00
CA LEU A 24 -4.70 -0.69 -14.05
C LEU A 24 -5.91 -1.40 -13.46
N VAL A 25 -5.71 -2.36 -12.57
CA VAL A 25 -6.80 -3.10 -11.90
C VAL A 25 -7.72 -2.15 -11.15
N GLN A 26 -7.17 -1.23 -10.36
CA GLN A 26 -7.94 -0.21 -9.64
C GLN A 26 -8.73 0.68 -10.59
N THR A 27 -8.13 1.11 -11.70
CA THR A 27 -8.79 1.93 -12.71
C THR A 27 -9.95 1.17 -13.37
N VAL A 28 -9.74 -0.09 -13.77
CA VAL A 28 -10.79 -0.92 -14.36
C VAL A 28 -11.95 -1.11 -13.42
N ILE A 29 -11.68 -1.48 -12.16
CA ILE A 29 -12.72 -1.67 -11.14
C ILE A 29 -13.46 -0.35 -10.89
N TYR A 30 -12.75 0.79 -10.79
CA TYR A 30 -13.37 2.08 -10.57
C TYR A 30 -14.28 2.51 -11.74
N VAL A 31 -13.84 2.31 -12.99
CA VAL A 31 -14.65 2.57 -14.19
C VAL A 31 -15.90 1.65 -14.22
N MET A 32 -15.74 0.37 -13.89
CA MET A 32 -16.87 -0.56 -13.78
C MET A 32 -17.88 -0.09 -12.72
N LEU A 33 -17.40 0.35 -11.56
CA LEU A 33 -18.24 0.89 -10.49
C LEU A 33 -19.02 2.13 -10.98
N LEU A 34 -18.38 3.06 -11.66
CA LEU A 34 -19.02 4.24 -12.22
C LEU A 34 -20.07 3.90 -13.28
N SER A 35 -19.85 2.87 -14.09
CA SER A 35 -20.76 2.43 -15.16
C SER A 35 -22.10 1.91 -14.64
N THR A 36 -22.20 1.55 -13.35
CA THR A 36 -23.46 1.15 -12.72
C THR A 36 -24.44 2.32 -12.55
N GLY A 37 -23.97 3.57 -12.66
CA GLY A 37 -24.75 4.78 -12.34
C GLY A 37 -24.98 5.00 -10.83
N HIS A 38 -24.54 4.07 -9.98
CA HIS A 38 -24.70 4.09 -8.52
C HIS A 38 -23.37 3.94 -7.80
N GLY A 39 -22.29 4.47 -8.37
CA GLY A 39 -20.92 4.31 -7.86
C GLY A 39 -20.68 4.76 -6.42
N ASN A 40 -21.59 5.58 -5.87
CA ASN A 40 -21.54 6.05 -4.47
C ASN A 40 -22.42 5.23 -3.52
N ASP A 41 -23.10 4.17 -3.98
CA ASP A 41 -23.97 3.34 -3.15
C ASP A 41 -23.12 2.24 -2.46
N PRO A 42 -23.08 2.18 -1.11
CA PRO A 42 -22.40 1.13 -0.38
C PRO A 42 -22.85 -0.30 -0.74
N LYS A 43 -24.10 -0.48 -1.17
CA LYS A 43 -24.59 -1.79 -1.63
C LYS A 43 -23.86 -2.26 -2.88
N VAL A 44 -23.58 -1.33 -3.79
CA VAL A 44 -22.80 -1.62 -5.00
C VAL A 44 -21.35 -1.95 -4.64
N TRP A 45 -20.75 -1.22 -3.68
CA TRP A 45 -19.39 -1.55 -3.22
C TRP A 45 -19.29 -2.97 -2.67
N VAL A 46 -20.30 -3.42 -1.89
CA VAL A 46 -20.35 -4.78 -1.36
C VAL A 46 -20.45 -5.81 -2.48
N GLN A 47 -21.20 -5.54 -3.56
CA GLN A 47 -21.27 -6.41 -4.73
C GLN A 47 -19.92 -6.53 -5.44
N TYR A 48 -19.14 -5.47 -5.48
CA TYR A 48 -17.79 -5.46 -6.08
C TYR A 48 -16.67 -5.92 -5.13
N GLY A 49 -16.99 -6.37 -3.93
CA GLY A 49 -16.03 -6.99 -3.01
C GLY A 49 -15.49 -6.07 -1.93
N ALA A 50 -16.20 -4.98 -1.56
CA ALA A 50 -15.89 -4.19 -0.39
C ALA A 50 -15.94 -5.04 0.89
N TYR A 51 -15.11 -4.66 1.86
CA TYR A 51 -15.12 -5.24 3.19
C TYR A 51 -16.42 -4.88 3.93
N ILE A 52 -17.01 -5.86 4.58
CA ILE A 52 -18.09 -5.71 5.55
C ILE A 52 -18.13 -6.94 6.47
N ASP A 53 -18.30 -6.71 7.78
CA ASP A 53 -18.14 -7.75 8.82
C ASP A 53 -19.02 -8.99 8.59
N TRP A 54 -20.31 -8.80 8.39
CA TRP A 54 -21.25 -9.93 8.25
C TRP A 54 -20.98 -10.84 7.05
N ARG A 55 -20.35 -10.32 5.97
CA ARG A 55 -19.90 -11.15 4.84
C ARG A 55 -18.65 -11.95 5.18
N ILE A 56 -17.73 -11.36 5.94
CA ILE A 56 -16.56 -12.07 6.44
C ILE A 56 -16.99 -13.24 7.34
N GLU A 57 -17.95 -13.03 8.23
CA GLU A 57 -18.52 -14.06 9.10
C GLU A 57 -19.21 -15.19 8.31
N GLN A 58 -19.76 -14.87 7.13
CA GLN A 58 -20.30 -15.87 6.18
C GLN A 58 -19.23 -16.60 5.38
N GLY A 59 -17.93 -16.35 5.63
CA GLY A 59 -16.81 -17.01 4.98
C GLY A 59 -16.29 -16.34 3.72
N GLU A 60 -16.72 -15.12 3.39
CA GLU A 60 -16.22 -14.35 2.23
C GLU A 60 -14.87 -13.67 2.54
N TRP A 61 -13.87 -14.41 3.03
CA TRP A 61 -12.57 -13.88 3.49
C TRP A 61 -11.73 -13.22 2.40
N TRP A 62 -12.00 -13.56 1.14
CA TRP A 62 -11.37 -12.90 -0.01
C TRP A 62 -11.57 -11.37 -0.01
N ARG A 63 -12.57 -10.86 0.72
CA ARG A 63 -12.86 -9.43 0.86
C ARG A 63 -11.78 -8.67 1.62
N TYR A 64 -10.99 -9.34 2.43
CA TYR A 64 -9.79 -8.72 3.03
C TYR A 64 -8.81 -8.20 1.97
N ILE A 65 -8.75 -8.85 0.81
CA ILE A 65 -7.87 -8.48 -0.31
C ILE A 65 -8.60 -7.63 -1.34
N SER A 66 -9.79 -8.05 -1.79
CA SER A 66 -10.48 -7.39 -2.91
C SER A 66 -10.87 -5.94 -2.61
N SER A 67 -11.25 -5.65 -1.36
CA SER A 67 -11.60 -4.28 -0.94
C SER A 67 -10.45 -3.29 -1.11
N THR A 68 -9.20 -3.76 -1.11
CA THR A 68 -8.01 -2.93 -1.33
C THR A 68 -7.94 -2.35 -2.75
N PHE A 69 -8.63 -2.96 -3.73
CA PHE A 69 -8.65 -2.49 -5.11
C PHE A 69 -9.85 -1.62 -5.46
N LEU A 70 -10.81 -1.50 -4.55
CA LEU A 70 -11.99 -0.66 -4.69
C LEU A 70 -11.73 0.77 -4.25
N HIS A 71 -12.45 1.73 -4.84
CA HIS A 71 -12.40 3.14 -4.44
C HIS A 71 -13.83 3.69 -4.43
N VAL A 72 -14.20 4.30 -3.32
CA VAL A 72 -15.59 4.74 -3.08
C VAL A 72 -15.92 6.09 -3.72
N ASN A 73 -14.89 6.89 -4.06
CA ASN A 73 -15.07 8.19 -4.71
C ASN A 73 -13.82 8.60 -5.52
N LEU A 74 -14.01 9.59 -6.39
CA LEU A 74 -12.98 10.08 -7.31
C LEU A 74 -11.76 10.64 -6.58
N PHE A 75 -11.97 11.35 -5.49
CA PHE A 75 -10.87 11.94 -4.72
C PHE A 75 -9.96 10.85 -4.14
N GLN A 76 -10.55 9.83 -3.51
CA GLN A 76 -9.80 8.68 -2.99
C GLN A 76 -9.05 7.95 -4.11
N PHE A 77 -9.71 7.70 -5.25
CA PHE A 77 -9.09 7.04 -6.40
C PHE A 77 -7.87 7.82 -6.91
N ILE A 78 -8.01 9.12 -7.13
CA ILE A 78 -6.92 9.98 -7.63
C ILE A 78 -5.78 10.03 -6.59
N PHE A 79 -6.10 10.26 -5.31
CA PHE A 79 -5.10 10.39 -4.25
C PHE A 79 -4.29 9.11 -4.08
N ILE A 80 -4.96 7.96 -3.98
CA ILE A 80 -4.30 6.66 -3.82
C ILE A 80 -3.48 6.29 -5.05
N SER A 81 -4.04 6.51 -6.26
CA SER A 81 -3.32 6.25 -7.51
C SER A 81 -2.06 7.12 -7.65
N PHE A 82 -2.17 8.41 -7.32
CA PHE A 82 -1.03 9.33 -7.30
C PHE A 82 0.02 8.89 -6.28
N PHE A 83 -0.40 8.54 -5.06
CA PHE A 83 0.51 8.08 -4.01
C PHE A 83 1.25 6.81 -4.42
N LEU A 84 0.53 5.83 -4.95
CA LEU A 84 1.11 4.58 -5.42
C LEU A 84 2.07 4.81 -6.60
N TYR A 85 1.72 5.71 -7.53
CA TYR A 85 2.59 6.11 -8.63
C TYR A 85 3.89 6.79 -8.13
N ALA A 86 3.80 7.63 -7.10
CA ALA A 86 4.93 8.38 -6.57
C ALA A 86 5.88 7.52 -5.71
N PHE A 87 5.33 6.65 -4.86
CA PHE A 87 6.10 5.92 -3.85
C PHE A 87 6.25 4.42 -4.14
N GLY A 88 5.32 3.82 -4.87
CA GLY A 88 5.35 2.40 -5.22
C GLY A 88 6.57 1.95 -6.01
N PRO A 89 7.00 2.68 -7.06
CA PRO A 89 8.12 2.30 -7.91
C PRO A 89 9.42 2.07 -7.16
N GLN A 90 9.72 2.89 -6.17
CA GLN A 90 10.94 2.77 -5.37
C GLN A 90 10.92 1.50 -4.52
N LEU A 91 9.76 1.15 -3.97
CA LEU A 91 9.61 -0.08 -3.21
C LEU A 91 9.58 -1.32 -4.10
N GLU A 92 8.93 -1.26 -5.29
CA GLU A 92 8.97 -2.34 -6.27
C GLU A 92 10.42 -2.61 -6.72
N TRP A 93 11.21 -1.57 -6.95
CA TRP A 93 12.63 -1.70 -7.29
C TRP A 93 13.43 -2.28 -6.11
N LEU A 94 13.17 -1.79 -4.89
CA LEU A 94 13.89 -2.21 -3.69
C LEU A 94 13.57 -3.65 -3.29
N MET A 95 12.30 -4.07 -3.34
CA MET A 95 11.86 -5.41 -2.91
C MET A 95 11.92 -6.44 -4.03
N GLY A 96 11.84 -6.00 -5.29
CA GLY A 96 11.52 -6.83 -6.44
C GLY A 96 10.01 -7.08 -6.57
N ARG A 97 9.61 -7.52 -7.76
CA ARG A 97 8.20 -7.63 -8.16
C ARG A 97 7.37 -8.51 -7.24
N PHE A 98 7.87 -9.70 -6.94
CA PHE A 98 7.16 -10.68 -6.13
C PHE A 98 6.92 -10.20 -4.69
N PHE A 99 7.98 -9.75 -4.02
CA PHE A 99 7.87 -9.29 -2.64
C PHE A 99 7.08 -7.99 -2.50
N PHE A 100 7.16 -7.08 -3.48
CA PHE A 100 6.32 -5.87 -3.48
C PHE A 100 4.83 -6.21 -3.63
N THR A 101 4.48 -7.19 -4.48
CA THR A 101 3.10 -7.67 -4.59
C THR A 101 2.58 -8.22 -3.26
N LEU A 102 3.35 -9.10 -2.61
CA LEU A 102 2.98 -9.65 -1.31
C LEU A 102 2.87 -8.56 -0.24
N PHE A 103 3.82 -7.62 -0.22
CA PHE A 103 3.81 -6.48 0.69
C PHE A 103 2.53 -5.64 0.54
N TYR A 104 2.18 -5.29 -0.70
CA TYR A 104 1.00 -4.48 -1.00
C TYR A 104 -0.29 -5.18 -0.55
N LEU A 105 -0.45 -6.45 -0.90
CA LEU A 105 -1.63 -7.25 -0.52
C LEU A 105 -1.71 -7.45 1.00
N PHE A 106 -0.59 -7.78 1.62
CA PHE A 106 -0.54 -8.01 3.06
C PHE A 106 -0.87 -6.75 3.85
N THR A 107 -0.20 -5.63 3.56
CA THR A 107 -0.45 -4.38 4.30
C THR A 107 -1.85 -3.82 4.02
N GLY A 108 -2.37 -3.98 2.79
CA GLY A 108 -3.75 -3.66 2.47
C GLY A 108 -4.75 -4.46 3.29
N SER A 109 -4.51 -5.77 3.41
CA SER A 109 -5.36 -6.66 4.22
C SER A 109 -5.28 -6.39 5.72
N LEU A 110 -4.13 -5.91 6.23
CA LEU A 110 -3.98 -5.57 7.66
C LEU A 110 -4.97 -4.49 8.12
N ALA A 111 -5.25 -3.48 7.30
CA ALA A 111 -6.28 -2.49 7.64
C ALA A 111 -7.68 -3.13 7.74
N ASN A 112 -7.99 -4.02 6.82
CA ASN A 112 -9.28 -4.73 6.82
C ASN A 112 -9.39 -5.68 8.03
N ILE A 113 -8.32 -6.36 8.41
CA ILE A 113 -8.23 -7.14 9.65
C ILE A 113 -8.37 -6.22 10.86
N GLY A 114 -7.79 -5.02 10.80
CA GLY A 114 -7.94 -4.00 11.83
C GLY A 114 -9.39 -3.54 12.02
N TYR A 115 -10.16 -3.35 10.94
CA TYR A 115 -11.58 -3.05 11.05
C TYR A 115 -12.33 -4.11 11.83
N TYR A 116 -12.06 -5.38 11.55
CA TYR A 116 -12.65 -6.51 12.27
C TYR A 116 -12.24 -6.55 13.74
N LEU A 117 -10.93 -6.43 14.02
CA LEU A 117 -10.38 -6.56 15.39
C LEU A 117 -10.81 -5.43 16.33
N PHE A 118 -11.00 -4.23 15.79
CA PHE A 118 -11.37 -3.05 16.56
C PHE A 118 -12.84 -2.68 16.45
N ASP A 119 -13.66 -3.59 15.90
CA ASP A 119 -15.12 -3.43 15.75
C ASP A 119 -15.51 -2.09 15.06
N ILE A 120 -14.77 -1.77 14.00
CA ILE A 120 -15.01 -0.57 13.20
C ILE A 120 -16.06 -0.92 12.14
N SER A 121 -17.31 -0.78 12.52
CA SER A 121 -18.47 -1.15 11.69
C SER A 121 -18.59 -0.31 10.42
N GLY A 122 -19.15 -0.91 9.36
CA GLY A 122 -19.43 -0.23 8.10
C GLY A 122 -18.93 -0.99 6.87
N VAL A 123 -19.12 -0.35 5.71
CA VAL A 123 -18.57 -0.84 4.44
C VAL A 123 -17.26 -0.11 4.19
N HIS A 124 -16.17 -0.87 4.13
CA HIS A 124 -14.84 -0.31 3.89
C HIS A 124 -14.28 -0.74 2.54
N ALA A 125 -13.69 0.21 1.84
CA ALA A 125 -13.03 -0.01 0.56
C ALA A 125 -11.93 1.02 0.32
N GLY A 126 -10.88 0.60 -0.34
CA GLY A 126 -9.74 1.44 -0.70
C GLY A 126 -8.40 0.86 -0.28
N ALA A 127 -7.36 1.27 -0.99
CA ALA A 127 -5.99 0.85 -0.72
C ALA A 127 -5.34 1.61 0.47
N ASN A 128 -6.13 2.22 1.36
CA ASN A 128 -5.59 2.98 2.49
C ASN A 128 -4.60 2.13 3.31
N GLY A 129 -4.94 0.87 3.61
CA GLY A 129 -4.04 -0.02 4.32
C GLY A 129 -2.69 -0.20 3.63
N ALA A 130 -2.68 -0.40 2.31
CA ALA A 130 -1.46 -0.51 1.53
C ALA A 130 -0.65 0.80 1.55
N ILE A 131 -1.32 1.97 1.48
CA ILE A 131 -0.69 3.28 1.61
C ILE A 131 -0.02 3.43 2.98
N TYR A 132 -0.72 3.10 4.07
CA TYR A 132 -0.13 3.14 5.41
C TYR A 132 1.01 2.13 5.58
N GLY A 133 0.93 0.96 4.93
CA GLY A 133 2.04 0.01 4.85
C GLY A 133 3.27 0.62 4.18
N ILE A 134 3.09 1.26 3.01
CA ILE A 134 4.15 1.99 2.31
C ILE A 134 4.74 3.08 3.21
N LEU A 135 3.91 3.89 3.85
CA LEU A 135 4.35 4.93 4.79
C LEU A 135 5.15 4.35 5.98
N GLY A 136 4.71 3.20 6.52
CA GLY A 136 5.42 2.49 7.58
C GLY A 136 6.82 2.03 7.14
N PHE A 137 6.93 1.51 5.92
CA PHE A 137 8.22 1.16 5.33
C PHE A 137 9.14 2.37 5.19
N TYR A 138 8.63 3.47 4.64
CA TYR A 138 9.40 4.72 4.52
C TYR A 138 9.79 5.31 5.89
N MET A 139 8.95 5.16 6.92
CA MET A 139 9.28 5.56 8.29
C MET A 139 10.49 4.77 8.81
N TYR A 140 10.57 3.47 8.54
CA TYR A 140 11.77 2.69 8.85
C TYR A 140 13.00 3.22 8.11
N LEU A 141 12.90 3.48 6.79
CA LEU A 141 14.02 4.05 6.02
C LEU A 141 14.48 5.40 6.59
N TYR A 142 13.55 6.22 7.04
CA TYR A 142 13.85 7.51 7.67
C TYR A 142 14.63 7.34 8.97
N LEU A 143 14.18 6.47 9.87
CA LEU A 143 14.85 6.20 11.15
C LEU A 143 16.25 5.61 10.95
N ARG A 144 16.45 4.83 9.90
CA ARG A 144 17.77 4.28 9.52
C ARG A 144 18.62 5.28 8.73
N ARG A 145 18.14 6.50 8.51
CA ARG A 145 18.81 7.56 7.73
C ARG A 145 19.14 7.13 6.29
N LEU A 146 18.32 6.27 5.71
CA LEU A 146 18.47 5.77 4.33
C LEU A 146 17.79 6.68 3.29
N ILE A 147 17.00 7.65 3.75
CA ILE A 147 16.40 8.70 2.93
C ILE A 147 16.79 10.08 3.47
N ASP A 148 16.67 11.09 2.58
CA ASP A 148 16.93 12.47 2.93
C ASP A 148 16.03 12.95 4.10
N PRO A 149 16.59 13.65 5.11
CA PRO A 149 15.83 14.07 6.28
C PRO A 149 14.61 14.93 5.99
N ASN A 150 14.69 15.84 5.00
CA ASN A 150 13.57 16.71 4.64
C ASN A 150 12.43 15.91 4.00
N SER A 151 12.78 14.96 3.12
CA SER A 151 11.80 14.03 2.53
C SER A 151 11.15 13.14 3.59
N GLY A 152 11.95 12.64 4.54
CA GLY A 152 11.45 11.84 5.66
C GLY A 152 10.51 12.61 6.58
N LEU A 153 10.83 13.87 6.90
CA LEU A 153 9.95 14.74 7.69
C LEU A 153 8.61 14.98 6.96
N GLY A 154 8.65 15.25 5.66
CA GLY A 154 7.45 15.42 4.84
C GLY A 154 6.54 14.18 4.86
N LEU A 155 7.13 12.99 4.76
CA LEU A 155 6.40 11.73 4.88
C LEU A 155 5.78 11.54 6.28
N LEU A 156 6.51 11.87 7.34
CA LEU A 156 6.03 11.78 8.71
C LEU A 156 4.84 12.72 8.95
N LEU A 157 4.93 13.96 8.47
CA LEU A 157 3.82 14.91 8.51
C LEU A 157 2.59 14.38 7.74
N LEU A 158 2.80 13.77 6.59
CA LEU A 158 1.74 13.16 5.80
C LEU A 158 1.06 12.00 6.55
N VAL A 159 1.82 11.16 7.26
CA VAL A 159 1.28 10.12 8.16
C VAL A 159 0.39 10.75 9.23
N VAL A 160 0.90 11.74 9.96
CA VAL A 160 0.17 12.38 11.06
C VAL A 160 -1.12 13.02 10.55
N ILE A 161 -1.06 13.81 9.47
CA ILE A 161 -2.23 14.47 8.89
C ILE A 161 -3.28 13.43 8.45
N ASN A 162 -2.85 12.38 7.76
CA ASN A 162 -3.78 11.32 7.32
C ASN A 162 -4.43 10.59 8.49
N LEU A 163 -3.69 10.25 9.55
CA LEU A 163 -4.23 9.61 10.74
C LEU A 163 -5.25 10.52 11.46
N LEU A 164 -4.97 11.82 11.54
CA LEU A 164 -5.91 12.78 12.12
C LEU A 164 -7.19 12.93 11.29
N LEU A 165 -7.08 12.92 9.97
CA LEU A 165 -8.25 12.99 9.08
C LEU A 165 -9.09 11.71 9.09
N ASN A 166 -8.49 10.57 9.41
CA ASN A 166 -9.14 9.26 9.44
C ASN A 166 -9.18 8.67 10.87
N TRP A 167 -9.40 9.51 11.86
CA TRP A 167 -9.34 9.12 13.28
C TRP A 167 -10.29 7.98 13.66
N THR A 168 -11.42 7.82 12.97
CA THR A 168 -12.37 6.71 13.19
C THR A 168 -11.80 5.34 12.84
N ALA A 169 -10.84 5.29 11.91
CA ALA A 169 -10.16 4.08 11.48
C ALA A 169 -8.69 4.03 11.94
N LEU A 170 -8.33 4.86 12.92
CA LEU A 170 -6.96 5.06 13.40
C LEU A 170 -6.24 3.73 13.69
N PHE A 171 -6.86 2.87 14.50
CA PHE A 171 -6.24 1.61 14.93
C PHE A 171 -6.03 0.64 13.76
N ALA A 172 -6.97 0.59 12.82
CA ALA A 172 -6.85 -0.24 11.62
C ALA A 172 -5.67 0.22 10.76
N TYR A 173 -5.52 1.52 10.56
CA TYR A 173 -4.41 2.07 9.78
C TYR A 173 -3.06 1.99 10.50
N LEU A 174 -3.04 2.14 11.83
CA LEU A 174 -1.83 1.91 12.63
C LEU A 174 -1.34 0.47 12.50
N LEU A 175 -2.24 -0.52 12.44
CA LEU A 175 -1.86 -1.92 12.23
C LEU A 175 -1.12 -2.10 10.90
N SER A 176 -1.61 -1.49 9.82
CA SER A 176 -0.95 -1.52 8.51
C SER A 176 0.39 -0.79 8.50
N LEU A 177 0.45 0.37 9.16
CA LEU A 177 1.68 1.17 9.28
C LEU A 177 2.77 0.38 10.04
N ILE A 178 2.40 -0.21 11.18
CA ILE A 178 3.30 -1.05 11.99
C ILE A 178 3.74 -2.27 11.17
N GLY A 179 2.81 -2.95 10.47
CA GLY A 179 3.12 -4.07 9.59
C GLY A 179 4.11 -3.70 8.50
N GLY A 180 3.90 -2.56 7.84
CA GLY A 180 4.81 -2.03 6.82
C GLY A 180 6.18 -1.67 7.37
N PHE A 181 6.24 -1.10 8.58
CA PHE A 181 7.49 -0.78 9.28
C PHE A 181 8.32 -2.03 9.56
N PHE A 182 7.72 -3.07 10.15
CA PHE A 182 8.43 -4.31 10.46
C PHE A 182 8.84 -5.08 9.22
N LEU A 183 8.01 -5.12 8.17
CA LEU A 183 8.40 -5.70 6.90
C LEU A 183 9.56 -4.93 6.27
N GLY A 184 9.56 -3.59 6.36
CA GLY A 184 10.68 -2.75 5.94
C GLY A 184 11.97 -3.10 6.67
N MET A 185 11.90 -3.26 7.98
CA MET A 185 13.03 -3.70 8.81
C MET A 185 13.59 -5.04 8.33
N ILE A 186 12.73 -6.04 8.19
CA ILE A 186 13.14 -7.39 7.77
C ILE A 186 13.79 -7.37 6.38
N ILE A 187 13.16 -6.71 5.41
CA ILE A 187 13.64 -6.68 4.02
C ILE A 187 14.99 -5.96 3.90
N ILE A 188 15.16 -4.85 4.59
CA ILE A 188 16.41 -4.08 4.53
C ILE A 188 17.55 -4.85 5.22
N GLU A 189 17.30 -5.47 6.38
CA GLU A 189 18.34 -6.23 7.08
C GLU A 189 18.75 -7.49 6.30
N ILE A 190 17.80 -8.21 5.69
CA ILE A 190 18.13 -9.35 4.82
C ILE A 190 19.03 -8.93 3.65
N ARG A 191 18.72 -7.80 3.01
CA ARG A 191 19.52 -7.29 1.89
C ARG A 191 20.90 -6.85 2.32
N ARG A 192 21.02 -6.27 3.50
CA ARG A 192 22.30 -5.87 4.06
C ARG A 192 23.19 -7.08 4.32
N ILE A 193 22.67 -8.12 4.97
CA ILE A 193 23.40 -9.37 5.24
C ILE A 193 23.87 -10.02 3.93
N LYS A 194 22.99 -10.03 2.90
CA LYS A 194 23.34 -10.58 1.60
C LYS A 194 24.49 -9.81 0.93
N ALA A 195 24.46 -8.49 0.96
CA ALA A 195 25.52 -7.66 0.39
C ALA A 195 26.86 -7.85 1.15
N GLU A 196 26.82 -7.95 2.48
CA GLU A 196 28.01 -8.21 3.30
C GLU A 196 28.65 -9.57 2.96
N ASN A 197 27.85 -10.62 2.74
CA ASN A 197 28.33 -11.95 2.36
C ASN A 197 28.94 -11.96 0.94
N GLU A 198 28.33 -11.27 -0.03
CA GLU A 198 28.87 -11.14 -1.40
C GLU A 198 30.23 -10.42 -1.39
N ASP A 199 30.39 -9.36 -0.59
CA ASP A 199 31.65 -8.64 -0.42
C ASP A 199 32.75 -9.48 0.26
N GLU A 200 32.38 -10.44 1.12
CA GLU A 200 33.33 -11.37 1.74
C GLU A 200 33.79 -12.47 0.76
N GLU A 201 32.87 -13.01 -0.05
CA GLU A 201 33.20 -14.01 -1.08
C GLU A 201 34.17 -13.45 -2.14
N ASP A 202 33.94 -12.20 -2.58
CA ASP A 202 34.81 -11.54 -3.57
C ASP A 202 36.23 -11.26 -3.03
N LYS A 203 36.40 -11.11 -1.71
CA LYS A 203 37.71 -10.91 -1.09
C LYS A 203 38.52 -12.20 -0.95
N HIS A 204 37.88 -13.36 -1.05
CA HIS A 204 38.51 -14.67 -0.93
C HIS A 204 38.83 -15.34 -2.29
N GLN A 205 38.43 -14.69 -3.40
CA GLN A 205 38.81 -15.06 -4.78
C GLN A 205 40.00 -14.21 -5.28
#